data_657984ba231cf3b11424e32d916f23d0
#
_entry.id   657984ba231cf3b11424e32d916f23d0
#
_cell.length_a   1.000
_cell.length_b   1.000
_cell.length_c   1.000
_cell.angle_alpha   90.00
_cell.angle_beta   90.00
_cell.angle_gamma   90.00
#
_symmetry.space_group_name_H-M   'P 1'
#
loop_
_entity.id
_entity.type
_entity.pdbx_description
1 polymer ?
#
loop_
_entity_poly.entity_id
_entity_poly.type
_entity_poly.pdbx_seq_one_letter_code
_entity_poly.pdbx_strand_id
1 'polypeptide(L)'
;MRAASPPPHGPSSPPQSPGPPVDPSLALYVHMPWCVRKCPYCDFNSHQLKSAAPDTAYIDALIRDFDQELPRLGGRRIDTVFFGGGTPSLFQPEDFSRLLGSLRQRIAFADDVEITLEANPGTIERGRFSGYRDAGINRVSLGAQTFSPRALELLGRIHSADDTYRAVAELRAAKLDNFNLDLMYALPEQGLEDALQDVRTACALAPAHISYYQLTLEPGTVFHARPPPLPDEDAAWQIQSAGQKLLADAGYVQYEVSAYARPGKRCRHNMNYWLFGDYLGIGAGAHGKLSVELPQHILRTVKPKQPREYLEQVRRGGGAGAGATGGAEAGGGPGDITGAVIGEASFIPLRDLPFEFMLNALRLNEGFRGRDYCLRTGLALDSVEAKLAEGEGRGLLERQAEAWRPTELGRRFLNDLQATFLAPDAD
;
A
#
# COMPACT_ATOMS: atom_id res chain seq x y z
N MET A 1 17.76 59.82 -43.66
CA MET A 1 17.93 59.00 -42.47
C MET A 1 17.48 57.59 -42.80
N ARG A 2 18.41 56.66 -42.93
CA ARG A 2 18.10 55.23 -43.16
C ARG A 2 18.01 54.53 -41.89
N ALA A 3 16.87 53.82 -41.59
CA ALA A 3 16.66 53.00 -40.43
C ALA A 3 17.57 51.77 -40.49
N ALA A 4 18.28 51.51 -39.39
CA ALA A 4 19.13 50.33 -39.21
C ALA A 4 18.28 49.08 -38.98
N SER A 5 18.61 47.99 -39.69
CA SER A 5 18.02 46.67 -39.52
C SER A 5 18.45 46.04 -38.17
N PRO A 6 17.59 45.27 -37.48
CA PRO A 6 17.97 44.58 -36.26
C PRO A 6 18.96 43.42 -36.55
N PRO A 7 19.82 43.06 -35.58
CA PRO A 7 20.79 41.98 -35.76
C PRO A 7 20.11 40.61 -35.83
N PRO A 8 20.74 39.61 -36.49
CA PRO A 8 20.18 38.27 -36.63
C PRO A 8 20.19 37.55 -35.28
N HIS A 9 19.09 36.87 -34.95
CA HIS A 9 18.98 35.98 -33.79
C HIS A 9 20.02 34.87 -33.96
N GLY A 10 20.86 34.72 -32.93
CA GLY A 10 21.81 33.63 -32.84
C GLY A 10 21.08 32.27 -32.68
N PRO A 11 21.75 31.14 -33.00
CA PRO A 11 21.14 29.82 -32.95
C PRO A 11 20.68 29.50 -31.54
N SER A 12 19.40 29.16 -31.40
CA SER A 12 18.83 28.64 -30.18
C SER A 12 19.55 27.35 -29.77
N SER A 13 20.09 27.33 -28.55
CA SER A 13 20.70 26.12 -27.98
C SER A 13 19.73 24.92 -28.09
N PRO A 14 20.23 23.74 -28.47
CA PRO A 14 19.38 22.55 -28.50
C PRO A 14 18.81 22.28 -27.10
N PRO A 15 17.59 21.71 -27.00
CA PRO A 15 17.01 21.35 -25.72
C PRO A 15 17.97 20.41 -24.99
N GLN A 16 18.33 20.74 -23.76
CA GLN A 16 19.15 19.88 -22.90
C GLN A 16 18.39 18.57 -22.72
N SER A 17 19.04 17.46 -23.04
CA SER A 17 18.53 16.12 -22.73
C SER A 17 18.15 16.05 -21.25
N PRO A 18 16.99 15.47 -20.89
CA PRO A 18 16.64 15.30 -19.48
C PRO A 18 17.78 14.54 -18.81
N GLY A 19 18.23 15.04 -17.64
CA GLY A 19 19.23 14.39 -16.82
C GLY A 19 18.78 12.97 -16.46
N PRO A 20 19.71 12.10 -15.99
CA PRO A 20 19.37 10.74 -15.63
C PRO A 20 18.15 10.74 -14.68
N PRO A 21 17.18 9.85 -14.89
CA PRO A 21 16.01 9.79 -14.04
C PRO A 21 16.44 9.60 -12.59
N VAL A 22 15.93 10.43 -11.69
CA VAL A 22 16.12 10.24 -10.25
C VAL A 22 15.54 8.87 -9.90
N ASP A 23 16.35 8.00 -9.27
CA ASP A 23 15.88 6.69 -8.87
C ASP A 23 14.60 6.81 -8.05
N PRO A 24 13.56 6.04 -8.39
CA PRO A 24 12.30 6.11 -7.65
C PRO A 24 12.51 5.67 -6.19
N SER A 25 11.73 6.25 -5.27
CA SER A 25 11.66 5.81 -3.87
C SER A 25 11.39 4.31 -3.80
N LEU A 26 12.11 3.58 -2.94
CA LEU A 26 11.91 2.14 -2.75
C LEU A 26 11.24 1.88 -1.40
N ALA A 27 10.11 1.22 -1.45
CA ALA A 27 9.45 0.67 -0.28
C ALA A 27 9.76 -0.82 -0.12
N LEU A 28 9.84 -1.29 1.12
CA LEU A 28 9.92 -2.72 1.43
C LEU A 28 8.62 -3.17 2.10
N TYR A 29 7.92 -4.11 1.49
CA TYR A 29 6.79 -4.82 2.10
C TYR A 29 7.22 -6.19 2.59
N VAL A 30 6.96 -6.48 3.86
CA VAL A 30 7.28 -7.77 4.49
C VAL A 30 5.99 -8.46 4.87
N HIS A 31 5.68 -9.56 4.19
CA HIS A 31 4.46 -10.30 4.44
C HIS A 31 4.63 -11.33 5.56
N MET A 32 3.79 -11.20 6.60
CA MET A 32 3.72 -12.07 7.76
C MET A 32 2.40 -12.85 7.71
N PRO A 33 2.36 -14.09 7.18
CA PRO A 33 1.12 -14.70 6.70
C PRO A 33 0.22 -15.34 7.77
N TRP A 34 0.50 -15.20 9.06
CA TRP A 34 -0.26 -15.92 10.09
C TRP A 34 -1.19 -15.04 10.91
N CYS A 35 -2.36 -15.62 11.23
CA CYS A 35 -3.33 -15.07 12.15
C CYS A 35 -3.68 -16.12 13.22
N VAL A 36 -4.06 -15.69 14.41
CA VAL A 36 -4.66 -16.58 15.42
C VAL A 36 -5.97 -17.16 14.87
N ARG A 37 -6.79 -16.31 14.25
CA ARG A 37 -8.05 -16.66 13.60
C ARG A 37 -8.22 -15.85 12.33
N LYS A 38 -8.61 -16.49 11.22
CA LYS A 38 -8.94 -15.78 9.96
C LYS A 38 -10.36 -15.24 10.05
N CYS A 39 -10.51 -13.95 9.82
CA CYS A 39 -11.82 -13.28 9.80
C CYS A 39 -12.63 -13.67 8.56
N PRO A 40 -13.97 -13.76 8.63
CA PRO A 40 -14.82 -14.25 7.54
C PRO A 40 -14.84 -13.32 6.31
N TYR A 41 -14.45 -12.07 6.46
CA TYR A 41 -14.38 -11.07 5.38
C TYR A 41 -12.99 -10.91 4.76
N CYS A 42 -11.95 -11.48 5.40
CA CYS A 42 -10.56 -11.19 5.03
C CYS A 42 -10.13 -11.98 3.79
N ASP A 43 -9.74 -11.26 2.74
CA ASP A 43 -9.21 -11.76 1.46
C ASP A 43 -7.67 -11.87 1.44
N PHE A 44 -6.99 -11.31 2.44
CA PHE A 44 -5.53 -11.33 2.50
C PHE A 44 -4.97 -12.76 2.51
N ASN A 45 -3.73 -12.90 1.99
CA ASN A 45 -2.98 -14.15 2.07
C ASN A 45 -2.62 -14.48 3.52
N SER A 46 -3.63 -14.82 4.32
CA SER A 46 -3.49 -15.12 5.73
C SER A 46 -3.88 -16.55 6.06
N HIS A 47 -3.09 -17.18 6.93
CA HIS A 47 -3.22 -18.58 7.32
C HIS A 47 -3.41 -18.67 8.81
N GLN A 48 -4.40 -19.47 9.26
CA GLN A 48 -4.60 -19.69 10.68
C GLN A 48 -3.44 -20.51 11.26
N LEU A 49 -2.88 -20.05 12.37
CA LEU A 49 -1.91 -20.83 13.15
C LEU A 49 -2.55 -22.13 13.65
N LYS A 50 -1.90 -23.25 13.35
CA LYS A 50 -2.31 -24.58 13.84
C LYS A 50 -1.51 -25.03 15.09
N SER A 51 -0.41 -24.38 15.38
CA SER A 51 0.53 -24.67 16.48
C SER A 51 1.19 -23.37 16.95
N ALA A 52 2.25 -23.46 17.76
CA ALA A 52 3.02 -22.29 18.22
C ALA A 52 3.39 -21.32 17.10
N ALA A 53 3.59 -20.05 17.48
CA ALA A 53 3.96 -18.97 16.55
C ALA A 53 5.10 -19.37 15.61
N PRO A 54 5.13 -18.82 14.39
CA PRO A 54 6.21 -19.09 13.46
C PRO A 54 7.52 -18.68 14.10
N ASP A 55 8.45 -19.56 13.98
CA ASP A 55 9.72 -19.47 14.65
C ASP A 55 10.76 -18.69 13.83
N THR A 56 11.96 -18.65 14.38
CA THR A 56 13.20 -18.12 13.80
C THR A 56 13.40 -18.51 12.33
N ALA A 57 12.91 -19.67 11.88
CA ALA A 57 13.07 -20.17 10.52
C ALA A 57 12.41 -19.26 9.46
N TYR A 58 11.29 -18.61 9.79
CA TYR A 58 10.66 -17.67 8.86
C TYR A 58 11.47 -16.38 8.72
N ILE A 59 12.03 -15.89 9.80
CA ILE A 59 12.93 -14.71 9.77
C ILE A 59 14.19 -15.02 8.95
N ASP A 60 14.76 -16.20 9.10
CA ASP A 60 15.88 -16.67 8.28
C ASP A 60 15.51 -16.72 6.79
N ALA A 61 14.29 -17.17 6.50
CA ALA A 61 13.81 -17.22 5.13
C ALA A 61 13.61 -15.81 4.55
N LEU A 62 13.05 -14.86 5.31
CA LEU A 62 12.91 -13.47 4.87
C LEU A 62 14.27 -12.81 4.56
N ILE A 63 15.28 -13.07 5.39
CA ILE A 63 16.64 -12.55 5.16
C ILE A 63 17.22 -13.12 3.87
N ARG A 64 17.08 -14.43 3.64
CA ARG A 64 17.56 -15.08 2.41
C ARG A 64 16.79 -14.65 1.17
N ASP A 65 15.47 -14.46 1.27
CA ASP A 65 14.64 -13.94 0.20
C ASP A 65 15.11 -12.53 -0.18
N PHE A 66 15.38 -11.68 0.81
CA PHE A 66 15.94 -10.35 0.57
C PHE A 66 17.32 -10.40 -0.09
N ASP A 67 18.20 -11.30 0.34
CA ASP A 67 19.53 -11.48 -0.27
C ASP A 67 19.46 -11.79 -1.77
N GLN A 68 18.45 -12.55 -2.19
CA GLN A 68 18.22 -12.89 -3.59
C GLN A 68 17.65 -11.73 -4.42
N GLU A 69 17.04 -10.74 -3.76
CA GLU A 69 16.52 -9.54 -4.41
C GLU A 69 17.57 -8.44 -4.59
N LEU A 70 18.63 -8.40 -3.78
CA LEU A 70 19.65 -7.34 -3.77
C LEU A 70 20.22 -6.99 -5.15
N PRO A 71 20.55 -7.96 -6.04
CA PRO A 71 21.12 -7.63 -7.35
C PRO A 71 20.23 -6.74 -8.21
N ARG A 72 18.90 -6.77 -8.00
CA ARG A 72 17.91 -6.00 -8.76
C ARG A 72 17.66 -4.59 -8.20
N LEU A 73 18.13 -4.31 -6.99
CA LEU A 73 17.83 -3.05 -6.33
C LEU A 73 18.71 -1.89 -6.77
N GLY A 74 19.79 -2.15 -7.53
CA GLY A 74 20.59 -1.11 -8.19
C GLY A 74 21.20 -0.07 -7.24
N GLY A 75 21.50 -0.43 -5.98
CA GLY A 75 22.05 0.48 -4.98
C GLY A 75 21.07 1.51 -4.43
N ARG A 76 19.76 1.33 -4.64
CA ARG A 76 18.68 2.15 -4.05
C ARG A 76 18.71 2.06 -2.53
N ARG A 77 18.05 3.00 -1.85
CA ARG A 77 17.85 2.95 -0.41
C ARG A 77 16.37 2.70 -0.09
N ILE A 78 16.11 2.10 1.06
CA ILE A 78 14.76 1.86 1.56
C ILE A 78 14.28 3.11 2.31
N ASP A 79 13.17 3.69 1.83
CA ASP A 79 12.53 4.85 2.43
C ASP A 79 11.39 4.45 3.38
N THR A 80 10.77 3.28 3.18
CA THR A 80 9.72 2.75 4.06
C THR A 80 9.81 1.23 4.18
N VAL A 81 9.45 0.71 5.36
CA VAL A 81 9.24 -0.71 5.60
C VAL A 81 7.84 -0.89 6.16
N PHE A 82 7.10 -1.87 5.66
CA PHE A 82 5.76 -2.19 6.14
C PHE A 82 5.62 -3.69 6.40
N PHE A 83 5.41 -4.04 7.66
CA PHE A 83 5.12 -5.40 8.09
C PHE A 83 3.61 -5.60 8.12
N GLY A 84 3.09 -6.41 7.20
CA GLY A 84 1.66 -6.61 7.01
C GLY A 84 1.27 -8.05 6.67
N GLY A 85 0.00 -8.25 6.34
CA GLY A 85 -0.54 -9.48 5.80
C GLY A 85 -1.52 -10.22 6.70
N GLY A 86 -1.05 -11.08 7.59
CA GLY A 86 -1.86 -11.74 8.61
C GLY A 86 -1.92 -10.90 9.89
N THR A 87 -1.10 -11.23 10.84
CA THR A 87 -0.94 -10.51 12.12
C THR A 87 0.54 -10.46 12.47
N PRO A 88 1.30 -9.48 11.94
CA PRO A 88 2.73 -9.38 12.19
C PRO A 88 3.09 -9.32 13.68
N SER A 89 2.26 -8.68 14.49
CA SER A 89 2.46 -8.58 15.96
C SER A 89 2.42 -9.91 16.72
N LEU A 90 2.20 -11.04 16.04
CA LEU A 90 2.41 -12.38 16.62
C LEU A 90 3.89 -12.69 16.84
N PHE A 91 4.78 -12.08 16.05
CA PHE A 91 6.23 -12.26 16.18
C PHE A 91 6.78 -11.46 17.36
N GLN A 92 7.89 -11.92 17.90
CA GLN A 92 8.52 -11.26 19.04
C GLN A 92 9.31 -10.00 18.61
N PRO A 93 9.48 -9.00 19.46
CA PRO A 93 10.32 -7.83 19.17
C PRO A 93 11.73 -8.18 18.70
N GLU A 94 12.31 -9.25 19.22
CA GLU A 94 13.64 -9.74 18.88
C GLU A 94 13.72 -10.21 17.42
N ASP A 95 12.63 -10.75 16.87
CA ASP A 95 12.53 -11.16 15.47
C ASP A 95 12.65 -9.95 14.53
N PHE A 96 11.99 -8.84 14.86
CA PHE A 96 12.08 -7.59 14.11
C PHE A 96 13.45 -6.94 14.26
N SER A 97 14.03 -6.95 15.46
CA SER A 97 15.38 -6.45 15.69
C SER A 97 16.39 -7.21 14.84
N ARG A 98 16.29 -8.53 14.78
CA ARG A 98 17.16 -9.39 13.99
C ARG A 98 16.97 -9.14 12.50
N LEU A 99 15.73 -9.10 12.01
CA LEU A 99 15.45 -8.86 10.59
C LEU A 99 15.94 -7.49 10.16
N LEU A 100 15.51 -6.41 10.83
CA LEU A 100 15.89 -5.04 10.50
C LEU A 100 17.41 -4.82 10.61
N GLY A 101 18.04 -5.38 11.65
CA GLY A 101 19.50 -5.33 11.80
C GLY A 101 20.23 -6.01 10.64
N SER A 102 19.73 -7.17 10.19
CA SER A 102 20.26 -7.90 9.05
C SER A 102 20.07 -7.13 7.73
N LEU A 103 18.91 -6.52 7.52
CA LEU A 103 18.63 -5.72 6.32
C LEU A 103 19.50 -4.47 6.24
N ARG A 104 19.71 -3.77 7.37
CA ARG A 104 20.58 -2.58 7.44
C ARG A 104 22.06 -2.85 7.12
N GLN A 105 22.52 -4.08 7.30
CA GLN A 105 23.86 -4.51 6.89
C GLN A 105 24.00 -4.70 5.37
N ARG A 106 22.88 -4.81 4.64
CA ARG A 106 22.81 -5.18 3.21
C ARG A 106 22.46 -4.02 2.30
N ILE A 107 21.65 -3.09 2.77
CA ILE A 107 21.15 -1.97 1.99
C ILE A 107 21.02 -0.71 2.89
N ALA A 108 21.23 0.44 2.29
CA ALA A 108 21.00 1.71 2.98
C ALA A 108 19.51 1.94 3.25
N PHE A 109 19.21 2.50 4.41
CA PHE A 109 17.89 3.01 4.78
C PHE A 109 17.96 4.54 4.81
N ALA A 110 16.83 5.20 4.51
CA ALA A 110 16.71 6.63 4.72
C ALA A 110 16.87 6.98 6.23
N ASP A 111 17.44 8.13 6.54
CA ASP A 111 17.63 8.57 7.92
C ASP A 111 16.30 8.69 8.68
N ASP A 112 15.24 9.08 7.96
CA ASP A 112 13.88 9.24 8.47
C ASP A 112 12.94 8.09 8.03
N VAL A 113 13.46 6.88 7.82
CA VAL A 113 12.71 5.72 7.36
C VAL A 113 11.44 5.50 8.18
N GLU A 114 10.29 5.34 7.51
CA GLU A 114 9.05 4.91 8.17
C GLU A 114 9.02 3.38 8.26
N ILE A 115 8.90 2.85 9.48
CA ILE A 115 8.80 1.40 9.71
C ILE A 115 7.49 1.12 10.40
N THR A 116 6.53 0.59 9.65
CA THR A 116 5.16 0.30 10.10
C THR A 116 4.99 -1.16 10.48
N LEU A 117 4.30 -1.41 11.58
CA LEU A 117 3.86 -2.73 12.03
C LEU A 117 2.32 -2.78 12.10
N GLU A 118 1.68 -3.73 11.41
CA GLU A 118 0.28 -4.08 11.65
C GLU A 118 0.14 -4.88 12.95
N ALA A 119 -0.83 -4.50 13.78
CA ALA A 119 -1.14 -5.15 15.04
C ALA A 119 -2.66 -5.28 15.23
N ASN A 120 -3.06 -6.33 15.96
CA ASN A 120 -4.42 -6.47 16.46
C ASN A 120 -4.48 -6.06 17.93
N PRO A 121 -5.58 -5.44 18.39
CA PRO A 121 -5.76 -5.13 19.81
C PRO A 121 -6.08 -6.42 20.57
N GLY A 122 -5.10 -7.27 20.84
CA GLY A 122 -5.29 -8.57 21.46
C GLY A 122 -4.43 -8.78 22.68
N THR A 123 -4.62 -9.92 23.37
CA THR A 123 -3.87 -10.25 24.57
C THR A 123 -2.43 -10.66 24.29
N ILE A 124 -2.12 -11.07 23.05
CA ILE A 124 -0.79 -11.56 22.66
C ILE A 124 0.22 -10.42 22.54
N GLU A 125 -0.23 -9.23 22.15
CA GLU A 125 0.59 -8.05 21.96
C GLU A 125 0.88 -7.25 23.24
N ARG A 126 0.22 -7.60 24.34
CA ARG A 126 0.37 -6.88 25.62
C ARG A 126 1.83 -6.79 26.07
N GLY A 127 2.24 -5.56 26.40
CA GLY A 127 3.59 -5.28 26.89
C GLY A 127 4.70 -5.33 25.84
N ARG A 128 4.41 -5.57 24.56
CA ARG A 128 5.42 -5.72 23.51
C ARG A 128 5.75 -4.41 22.75
N PHE A 129 4.89 -3.39 22.82
CA PHE A 129 5.08 -2.18 22.00
C PHE A 129 6.38 -1.45 22.29
N SER A 130 6.88 -1.44 23.53
CA SER A 130 8.21 -0.90 23.83
C SER A 130 9.31 -1.69 23.13
N GLY A 131 9.24 -3.01 23.12
CA GLY A 131 10.18 -3.86 22.38
C GLY A 131 10.14 -3.64 20.87
N TYR A 132 8.94 -3.48 20.29
CA TYR A 132 8.82 -3.15 18.86
C TYR A 132 9.45 -1.79 18.53
N ARG A 133 9.22 -0.76 19.36
CA ARG A 133 9.91 0.52 19.21
C ARG A 133 11.43 0.35 19.28
N ASP A 134 11.92 -0.40 20.24
CA ASP A 134 13.35 -0.62 20.45
C ASP A 134 13.97 -1.43 19.29
N ALA A 135 13.18 -2.29 18.62
CA ALA A 135 13.54 -2.94 17.37
C ALA A 135 13.59 -1.98 16.16
N GLY A 136 13.06 -0.75 16.29
CA GLY A 136 13.07 0.27 15.25
C GLY A 136 11.72 0.54 14.58
N ILE A 137 10.63 -0.11 15.04
CA ILE A 137 9.27 0.23 14.60
C ILE A 137 8.94 1.64 15.08
N ASN A 138 8.47 2.52 14.18
CA ASN A 138 8.14 3.90 14.51
C ASN A 138 6.73 4.32 14.08
N ARG A 139 5.98 3.39 13.49
CA ARG A 139 4.56 3.52 13.18
C ARG A 139 3.84 2.20 13.45
N VAL A 140 2.60 2.26 13.96
CA VAL A 140 1.76 1.07 14.18
C VAL A 140 0.41 1.27 13.51
N SER A 141 -0.10 0.25 12.78
CA SER A 141 -1.48 0.20 12.30
C SER A 141 -2.27 -0.77 13.16
N LEU A 142 -3.24 -0.27 13.92
CA LEU A 142 -4.01 -1.05 14.87
C LEU A 142 -5.39 -1.37 14.31
N GLY A 143 -5.66 -2.63 14.05
CA GLY A 143 -6.92 -3.12 13.47
C GLY A 143 -8.08 -3.13 14.47
N ALA A 144 -8.60 -1.97 14.84
CA ALA A 144 -9.76 -1.83 15.72
C ALA A 144 -11.07 -2.30 15.07
N GLN A 145 -11.29 -1.92 13.83
CA GLN A 145 -12.43 -2.19 12.94
C GLN A 145 -13.73 -1.49 13.42
N THR A 146 -14.13 -1.67 14.67
CA THR A 146 -15.28 -1.07 15.32
C THR A 146 -15.09 -1.12 16.84
N PHE A 147 -15.83 -0.30 17.58
CA PHE A 147 -15.91 -0.38 19.04
C PHE A 147 -17.21 -1.03 19.53
N SER A 148 -18.10 -1.42 18.61
CA SER A 148 -19.32 -2.15 18.93
C SER A 148 -19.02 -3.63 19.22
N PRO A 149 -19.35 -4.15 20.42
CA PRO A 149 -19.14 -5.56 20.76
C PRO A 149 -19.88 -6.49 19.78
N ARG A 150 -21.10 -6.12 19.39
CA ARG A 150 -21.93 -6.89 18.47
C ARG A 150 -21.31 -6.96 17.07
N ALA A 151 -20.81 -5.82 16.56
CA ALA A 151 -20.18 -5.78 15.26
C ALA A 151 -18.85 -6.54 15.25
N LEU A 152 -18.04 -6.47 16.32
CA LEU A 152 -16.82 -7.28 16.48
C LEU A 152 -17.13 -8.78 16.42
N GLU A 153 -18.19 -9.23 17.10
CA GLU A 153 -18.64 -10.63 17.05
C GLU A 153 -19.01 -11.05 15.62
N LEU A 154 -19.82 -10.25 14.93
CA LEU A 154 -20.25 -10.51 13.55
C LEU A 154 -19.05 -10.55 12.58
N LEU A 155 -18.06 -9.68 12.76
CA LEU A 155 -16.80 -9.67 12.02
C LEU A 155 -15.88 -10.85 12.37
N GLY A 156 -16.23 -11.67 13.36
CA GLY A 156 -15.39 -12.77 13.85
C GLY A 156 -14.10 -12.32 14.51
N ARG A 157 -14.05 -11.07 15.04
CA ARG A 157 -12.90 -10.55 15.77
C ARG A 157 -12.81 -11.21 17.16
N ILE A 158 -11.57 -11.38 17.64
CA ILE A 158 -11.28 -12.02 18.93
C ILE A 158 -10.98 -11.02 20.04
N HIS A 159 -10.84 -9.74 19.72
CA HIS A 159 -10.60 -8.66 20.67
C HIS A 159 -11.90 -7.92 21.00
N SER A 160 -11.90 -7.23 22.12
CA SER A 160 -12.96 -6.33 22.57
C SER A 160 -12.58 -4.85 22.34
N ALA A 161 -13.56 -3.93 22.48
CA ALA A 161 -13.28 -2.50 22.49
C ALA A 161 -12.29 -2.12 23.60
N ASP A 162 -12.39 -2.75 24.78
CA ASP A 162 -11.47 -2.52 25.90
C ASP A 162 -10.03 -2.94 25.55
N ASP A 163 -9.84 -3.96 24.72
CA ASP A 163 -8.51 -4.34 24.24
C ASP A 163 -7.94 -3.22 23.35
N THR A 164 -8.77 -2.57 22.52
CA THR A 164 -8.35 -1.43 21.71
C THR A 164 -7.93 -0.24 22.58
N TYR A 165 -8.71 0.10 23.62
CA TYR A 165 -8.34 1.17 24.55
C TYR A 165 -7.02 0.88 25.26
N ARG A 166 -6.82 -0.36 25.71
CA ARG A 166 -5.56 -0.79 26.34
C ARG A 166 -4.38 -0.71 25.39
N ALA A 167 -4.54 -1.21 24.15
CA ALA A 167 -3.49 -1.16 23.14
C ALA A 167 -3.07 0.29 22.84
N VAL A 168 -4.01 1.23 22.71
CA VAL A 168 -3.70 2.64 22.52
C VAL A 168 -2.95 3.24 23.73
N ALA A 169 -3.34 2.88 24.96
CA ALA A 169 -2.64 3.31 26.16
C ALA A 169 -1.19 2.77 26.21
N GLU A 170 -0.99 1.51 25.83
CA GLU A 170 0.34 0.90 25.75
C GLU A 170 1.21 1.52 24.64
N LEU A 171 0.63 1.84 23.46
CA LEU A 171 1.34 2.54 22.38
C LEU A 171 1.89 3.89 22.87
N ARG A 172 1.07 4.66 23.59
CA ARG A 172 1.50 5.94 24.17
C ARG A 172 2.57 5.77 25.25
N ALA A 173 2.38 4.80 26.14
CA ALA A 173 3.40 4.47 27.15
C ALA A 173 4.73 4.07 26.52
N ALA A 174 4.69 3.39 25.36
CA ALA A 174 5.83 3.04 24.55
C ALA A 174 6.36 4.20 23.71
N LYS A 175 5.74 5.39 23.71
CA LYS A 175 6.10 6.56 22.85
C LYS A 175 5.99 6.26 21.34
N LEU A 176 5.06 5.40 20.96
CA LEU A 176 4.66 5.12 19.57
C LEU A 176 3.42 5.95 19.22
N ASP A 177 3.56 7.29 19.26
CA ASP A 177 2.45 8.23 19.02
C ASP A 177 2.03 8.31 17.55
N ASN A 178 2.87 7.84 16.63
CA ASN A 178 2.52 7.73 15.22
C ASN A 178 1.79 6.40 14.97
N PHE A 179 0.53 6.33 15.37
CA PHE A 179 -0.29 5.15 15.12
C PHE A 179 -1.53 5.47 14.31
N ASN A 180 -1.99 4.47 13.58
CA ASN A 180 -3.23 4.44 12.82
C ASN A 180 -4.26 3.57 13.56
N LEU A 181 -5.54 3.95 13.46
CA LEU A 181 -6.67 3.08 13.76
C LEU A 181 -7.37 2.72 12.46
N ASP A 182 -7.51 1.42 12.20
CA ASP A 182 -8.33 0.92 11.11
C ASP A 182 -9.78 0.83 11.59
N LEU A 183 -10.70 1.51 10.91
CA LEU A 183 -12.13 1.49 11.14
C LEU A 183 -12.85 1.04 9.88
N MET A 184 -13.85 0.20 10.05
CA MET A 184 -14.74 -0.23 8.98
C MET A 184 -16.12 0.38 9.16
N TYR A 185 -16.79 0.66 8.05
CA TYR A 185 -18.19 1.06 8.04
C TYR A 185 -19.01 0.17 7.09
N ALA A 186 -20.32 0.38 7.07
CA ALA A 186 -21.29 -0.47 6.39
C ALA A 186 -21.18 -1.94 6.87
N LEU A 187 -21.02 -2.12 8.18
CA LEU A 187 -20.93 -3.42 8.82
C LEU A 187 -22.32 -4.10 8.89
N PRO A 188 -22.36 -5.44 9.06
CA PRO A 188 -23.61 -6.12 9.29
C PRO A 188 -24.40 -5.49 10.46
N GLU A 189 -25.69 -5.24 10.23
CA GLU A 189 -26.62 -4.64 11.21
C GLU A 189 -26.27 -3.21 11.65
N GLN A 190 -25.27 -2.54 11.03
CA GLN A 190 -24.81 -1.22 11.44
C GLN A 190 -25.73 -0.11 10.95
N GLY A 191 -26.24 0.70 11.87
CA GLY A 191 -26.94 1.95 11.56
C GLY A 191 -25.99 3.15 11.47
N LEU A 192 -26.53 4.29 11.01
CA LEU A 192 -25.76 5.54 10.88
C LEU A 192 -25.15 5.96 12.23
N GLU A 193 -25.95 5.97 13.30
CA GLU A 193 -25.47 6.43 14.61
C GLU A 193 -24.39 5.52 15.19
N ASP A 194 -24.49 4.20 14.97
CA ASP A 194 -23.45 3.23 15.39
C ASP A 194 -22.11 3.51 14.70
N ALA A 195 -22.15 3.74 13.38
CA ALA A 195 -20.95 4.08 12.61
C ALA A 195 -20.33 5.42 13.05
N LEU A 196 -21.16 6.43 13.31
CA LEU A 196 -20.69 7.73 13.81
C LEU A 196 -20.13 7.64 15.23
N GLN A 197 -20.68 6.75 16.05
CA GLN A 197 -20.13 6.50 17.39
C GLN A 197 -18.73 5.87 17.31
N ASP A 198 -18.49 4.96 16.39
CA ASP A 198 -17.14 4.41 16.13
C ASP A 198 -16.15 5.53 15.75
N VAL A 199 -16.55 6.42 14.83
CA VAL A 199 -15.70 7.56 14.42
C VAL A 199 -15.43 8.52 15.60
N ARG A 200 -16.44 8.87 16.38
CA ARG A 200 -16.27 9.73 17.58
C ARG A 200 -15.27 9.10 18.57
N THR A 201 -15.42 7.80 18.80
CA THR A 201 -14.54 7.06 19.70
C THR A 201 -13.10 7.04 19.19
N ALA A 202 -12.89 6.78 17.90
CA ALA A 202 -11.56 6.82 17.30
C ALA A 202 -10.95 8.23 17.40
N CYS A 203 -11.73 9.28 17.10
CA CYS A 203 -11.26 10.67 17.22
C CYS A 203 -10.90 11.03 18.66
N ALA A 204 -11.66 10.57 19.66
CA ALA A 204 -11.36 10.77 21.08
C ALA A 204 -10.04 10.09 21.51
N LEU A 205 -9.69 8.97 20.88
CA LEU A 205 -8.39 8.30 21.04
C LEU A 205 -7.25 9.06 20.33
N ALA A 206 -7.53 10.13 19.60
CA ALA A 206 -6.57 11.03 18.98
C ALA A 206 -5.35 10.34 18.31
N PRO A 207 -5.54 9.36 17.41
CA PRO A 207 -4.45 8.77 16.65
C PRO A 207 -3.84 9.80 15.67
N ALA A 208 -2.66 9.54 15.17
CA ALA A 208 -2.04 10.34 14.12
C ALA A 208 -2.73 10.16 12.75
N HIS A 209 -3.37 9.01 12.56
CA HIS A 209 -3.96 8.56 11.30
C HIS A 209 -5.19 7.68 11.56
N ILE A 210 -6.18 7.73 10.68
CA ILE A 210 -7.35 6.83 10.68
C ILE A 210 -7.54 6.30 9.26
N SER A 211 -7.60 4.97 9.13
CA SER A 211 -8.12 4.33 7.92
C SER A 211 -9.63 4.09 8.13
N TYR A 212 -10.46 4.65 7.27
CA TYR A 212 -11.93 4.52 7.34
C TYR A 212 -12.43 3.97 6.02
N TYR A 213 -12.79 2.69 5.98
CA TYR A 213 -13.08 1.96 4.74
C TYR A 213 -14.33 1.09 4.86
N GLN A 214 -15.01 0.91 3.73
CA GLN A 214 -16.23 0.11 3.65
C GLN A 214 -15.91 -1.39 3.72
N LEU A 215 -16.76 -2.13 4.40
CA LEU A 215 -16.76 -3.59 4.30
C LEU A 215 -17.17 -4.00 2.88
N THR A 216 -16.30 -4.74 2.19
CA THR A 216 -16.54 -5.33 0.86
C THR A 216 -16.64 -6.84 0.94
N LEU A 217 -17.38 -7.44 0.03
CA LEU A 217 -17.58 -8.89 -0.06
C LEU A 217 -16.63 -9.48 -1.09
N GLU A 218 -15.39 -9.67 -0.71
CA GLU A 218 -14.33 -10.10 -1.64
C GLU A 218 -14.44 -11.58 -2.03
N PRO A 219 -14.25 -11.93 -3.31
CA PRO A 219 -14.26 -13.31 -3.79
C PRO A 219 -13.32 -14.21 -2.97
N GLY A 220 -13.76 -15.45 -2.69
CA GLY A 220 -12.99 -16.41 -1.91
C GLY A 220 -13.12 -16.25 -0.39
N THR A 221 -13.86 -15.27 0.10
CA THR A 221 -14.14 -15.10 1.53
C THR A 221 -15.45 -15.80 1.94
N VAL A 222 -15.60 -16.05 3.25
CA VAL A 222 -16.83 -16.62 3.80
C VAL A 222 -18.01 -15.67 3.60
N PHE A 223 -17.79 -14.35 3.76
CA PHE A 223 -18.82 -13.34 3.56
C PHE A 223 -19.27 -13.22 2.10
N HIS A 224 -18.40 -13.46 1.13
CA HIS A 224 -18.81 -13.55 -0.26
C HIS A 224 -19.70 -14.77 -0.53
N ALA A 225 -19.30 -15.93 0.03
CA ALA A 225 -20.05 -17.17 -0.13
C ALA A 225 -21.40 -17.18 0.63
N ARG A 226 -21.47 -16.46 1.74
CA ARG A 226 -22.64 -16.33 2.61
C ARG A 226 -22.74 -14.89 3.10
N PRO A 227 -23.26 -13.97 2.28
CA PRO A 227 -23.33 -12.56 2.64
C PRO A 227 -24.18 -12.33 3.91
N PRO A 228 -23.64 -11.62 4.90
CA PRO A 228 -24.45 -11.14 6.01
C PRO A 228 -25.39 -10.01 5.54
N PRO A 229 -26.44 -9.67 6.28
CA PRO A 229 -27.25 -8.51 5.98
C PRO A 229 -26.43 -7.23 6.14
N LEU A 230 -26.20 -6.51 5.04
CA LEU A 230 -25.47 -5.23 5.00
C LEU A 230 -26.43 -4.06 4.77
N PRO A 231 -26.07 -2.84 5.17
CA PRO A 231 -26.75 -1.62 4.73
C PRO A 231 -26.81 -1.56 3.21
N ASP A 232 -27.89 -1.01 2.65
CA ASP A 232 -27.98 -0.73 1.23
C ASP A 232 -27.00 0.40 0.81
N GLU A 233 -26.89 0.65 -0.49
CA GLU A 233 -25.93 1.62 -1.04
C GLU A 233 -26.19 3.04 -0.54
N ASP A 234 -27.47 3.43 -0.40
CA ASP A 234 -27.84 4.77 0.09
C ASP A 234 -27.49 4.93 1.56
N ALA A 235 -27.77 3.92 2.39
CA ALA A 235 -27.38 3.92 3.80
C ALA A 235 -25.85 3.91 3.96
N ALA A 236 -25.13 3.08 3.18
CA ALA A 236 -23.67 3.05 3.19
C ALA A 236 -23.07 4.41 2.78
N TRP A 237 -23.65 5.08 1.77
CA TRP A 237 -23.24 6.42 1.36
C TRP A 237 -23.49 7.48 2.45
N GLN A 238 -24.64 7.42 3.11
CA GLN A 238 -24.94 8.33 4.24
C GLN A 238 -23.93 8.14 5.38
N ILE A 239 -23.64 6.89 5.73
CA ILE A 239 -22.63 6.57 6.75
C ILE A 239 -21.26 7.11 6.35
N GLN A 240 -20.83 6.87 5.12
CA GLN A 240 -19.55 7.35 4.61
C GLN A 240 -19.46 8.87 4.69
N SER A 241 -20.44 9.57 4.12
CA SER A 241 -20.44 11.04 4.02
C SER A 241 -20.45 11.69 5.40
N ALA A 242 -21.27 11.18 6.30
CA ALA A 242 -21.36 11.71 7.67
C ALA A 242 -20.07 11.42 8.46
N GLY A 243 -19.50 10.22 8.31
CA GLY A 243 -18.22 9.85 8.92
C GLY A 243 -17.06 10.69 8.43
N GLN A 244 -16.98 10.95 7.11
CA GLN A 244 -15.99 11.85 6.51
C GLN A 244 -16.07 13.27 7.08
N LYS A 245 -17.30 13.79 7.18
CA LYS A 245 -17.51 15.11 7.79
C LYS A 245 -17.02 15.15 9.24
N LEU A 246 -17.33 14.13 10.03
CA LEU A 246 -16.93 14.04 11.43
C LEU A 246 -15.41 13.98 11.58
N LEU A 247 -14.73 13.22 10.73
CA LEU A 247 -13.26 13.15 10.67
C LEU A 247 -12.66 14.51 10.33
N ALA A 248 -13.22 15.22 9.34
CA ALA A 248 -12.77 16.55 8.95
C ALA A 248 -12.98 17.57 10.10
N ASP A 249 -14.14 17.58 10.74
CA ASP A 249 -14.45 18.43 11.89
C ASP A 249 -13.50 18.16 13.08
N ALA A 250 -13.01 16.91 13.22
CA ALA A 250 -12.00 16.53 14.20
C ALA A 250 -10.55 16.86 13.77
N GLY A 251 -10.35 17.48 12.60
CA GLY A 251 -9.05 17.95 12.11
C GLY A 251 -8.21 16.88 11.40
N TYR A 252 -8.83 15.80 10.92
CA TYR A 252 -8.19 14.84 10.03
C TYR A 252 -8.42 15.24 8.57
N VAL A 253 -7.37 15.24 7.77
CA VAL A 253 -7.43 15.54 6.34
C VAL A 253 -7.45 14.23 5.57
N GLN A 254 -8.52 14.03 4.79
CA GLN A 254 -8.55 12.93 3.83
C GLN A 254 -7.53 13.21 2.72
N TYR A 255 -6.60 12.29 2.47
CA TYR A 255 -5.59 12.46 1.43
C TYR A 255 -5.71 11.41 0.31
N GLU A 256 -6.40 10.29 0.55
CA GLU A 256 -6.76 9.28 -0.44
C GLU A 256 -8.12 8.66 -0.07
N VAL A 257 -8.63 7.72 -0.85
CA VAL A 257 -9.98 7.14 -0.78
C VAL A 257 -10.43 6.80 0.64
N SER A 258 -9.57 6.16 1.44
CA SER A 258 -9.93 5.63 2.77
C SER A 258 -9.00 6.09 3.89
N ALA A 259 -8.06 6.99 3.63
CA ALA A 259 -7.07 7.39 4.62
C ALA A 259 -7.16 8.86 5.02
N TYR A 260 -7.15 9.09 6.33
CA TYR A 260 -7.30 10.37 6.99
C TYR A 260 -6.14 10.58 7.97
N ALA A 261 -5.46 11.71 7.89
CA ALA A 261 -4.27 11.96 8.70
C ALA A 261 -4.27 13.35 9.32
N ARG A 262 -3.62 13.49 10.47
CA ARG A 262 -3.17 14.77 10.98
C ARG A 262 -2.11 15.37 10.03
N PRO A 263 -1.91 16.68 9.98
CA PRO A 263 -0.86 17.29 9.15
C PRO A 263 0.51 16.64 9.38
N GLY A 264 1.18 16.24 8.28
CA GLY A 264 2.48 15.58 8.31
C GLY A 264 2.46 14.11 8.77
N LYS A 265 1.28 13.45 8.89
CA LYS A 265 1.13 12.09 9.39
C LYS A 265 0.54 11.10 8.36
N ARG A 266 0.60 11.43 7.06
CA ARG A 266 0.23 10.48 6.00
C ARG A 266 1.12 9.25 6.07
N CYS A 267 0.58 8.07 5.76
CA CYS A 267 1.37 6.84 5.65
C CYS A 267 2.28 6.91 4.42
N ARG A 268 3.58 7.01 4.62
CA ARG A 268 4.56 7.17 3.53
C ARG A 268 4.64 5.91 2.67
N HIS A 269 4.47 4.74 3.27
CA HIS A 269 4.45 3.48 2.55
C HIS A 269 3.27 3.41 1.56
N ASN A 270 2.05 3.76 2.01
CA ASN A 270 0.88 3.80 1.13
C ASN A 270 1.00 4.90 0.06
N MET A 271 1.55 6.07 0.44
CA MET A 271 1.84 7.13 -0.53
C MET A 271 2.77 6.67 -1.64
N ASN A 272 3.75 5.80 -1.34
CA ASN A 272 4.62 5.23 -2.38
C ASN A 272 3.82 4.43 -3.42
N TYR A 273 2.82 3.65 -3.02
CA TYR A 273 1.94 2.95 -3.95
C TYR A 273 1.11 3.92 -4.80
N TRP A 274 0.47 4.90 -4.15
CA TRP A 274 -0.38 5.86 -4.85
C TRP A 274 0.39 6.77 -5.81
N LEU A 275 1.66 7.02 -5.54
CA LEU A 275 2.57 7.73 -6.44
C LEU A 275 3.22 6.81 -7.48
N PHE A 276 2.75 5.59 -7.62
CA PHE A 276 3.30 4.58 -8.53
C PHE A 276 4.80 4.32 -8.31
N GLY A 277 5.26 4.43 -7.05
CA GLY A 277 6.63 4.15 -6.65
C GLY A 277 6.97 2.66 -6.68
N ASP A 278 8.26 2.37 -6.69
CA ASP A 278 8.74 1.00 -6.63
C ASP A 278 8.65 0.42 -5.23
N TYR A 279 8.36 -0.86 -5.15
CA TYR A 279 8.35 -1.61 -3.91
C TYR A 279 8.83 -3.04 -4.11
N LEU A 280 9.61 -3.50 -3.15
CA LEU A 280 10.02 -4.89 -3.03
C LEU A 280 9.10 -5.60 -2.05
N GLY A 281 8.61 -6.78 -2.41
CA GLY A 281 7.89 -7.66 -1.50
C GLY A 281 8.72 -8.89 -1.14
N ILE A 282 8.87 -9.17 0.15
CA ILE A 282 9.44 -10.42 0.66
C ILE A 282 8.44 -11.13 1.58
N GLY A 283 8.54 -12.45 1.66
CA GLY A 283 7.61 -13.26 2.44
C GLY A 283 6.52 -13.92 1.60
N ALA A 284 5.88 -14.94 2.15
CA ALA A 284 4.90 -15.79 1.45
C ALA A 284 3.69 -14.98 0.95
N GLY A 285 3.52 -14.92 -0.37
CA GLY A 285 2.44 -14.16 -1.03
C GLY A 285 2.70 -12.67 -1.16
N ALA A 286 3.89 -12.17 -0.87
CA ALA A 286 4.25 -10.79 -1.07
C ALA A 286 4.29 -10.44 -2.56
N HIS A 287 3.82 -9.23 -2.90
CA HIS A 287 3.90 -8.66 -4.23
C HIS A 287 5.03 -7.64 -4.31
N GLY A 288 5.66 -7.51 -5.47
CA GLY A 288 6.67 -6.51 -5.78
C GLY A 288 6.39 -5.81 -7.11
N LYS A 289 6.85 -4.55 -7.23
CA LYS A 289 6.88 -3.78 -8.47
C LYS A 289 8.18 -3.02 -8.55
N LEU A 290 9.00 -3.30 -9.55
CA LEU A 290 10.28 -2.65 -9.77
C LEU A 290 10.37 -2.08 -11.19
N SER A 291 10.67 -0.81 -11.29
CA SER A 291 11.05 -0.18 -12.55
C SER A 291 12.51 -0.54 -12.86
N VAL A 292 12.70 -1.38 -13.85
CA VAL A 292 14.01 -1.89 -14.25
C VAL A 292 14.60 -1.03 -15.36
N GLU A 293 13.80 -0.79 -16.41
CA GLU A 293 14.13 0.05 -17.53
C GLU A 293 12.85 0.70 -18.05
N LEU A 294 12.73 2.02 -17.92
CA LEU A 294 11.54 2.74 -18.34
C LEU A 294 11.63 3.18 -19.80
N PRO A 295 10.52 3.09 -20.56
CA PRO A 295 9.18 2.59 -20.15
C PRO A 295 9.00 1.09 -20.33
N GLN A 296 9.95 0.35 -20.91
CA GLN A 296 9.76 -0.99 -21.43
C GLN A 296 9.61 -2.05 -20.35
N HIS A 297 10.27 -1.86 -19.20
CA HIS A 297 10.38 -2.94 -18.21
C HIS A 297 10.02 -2.47 -16.79
N ILE A 298 8.72 -2.57 -16.47
CA ILE A 298 8.24 -2.54 -15.09
C ILE A 298 7.86 -3.96 -14.72
N LEU A 299 8.66 -4.55 -13.85
CA LEU A 299 8.51 -5.92 -13.39
C LEU A 299 7.54 -6.01 -12.22
N ARG A 300 6.54 -6.87 -12.31
CA ARG A 300 5.71 -7.32 -11.20
C ARG A 300 6.12 -8.72 -10.78
N THR A 301 6.20 -8.94 -9.48
CA THR A 301 6.51 -10.24 -8.89
C THR A 301 5.49 -10.61 -7.83
N VAL A 302 5.21 -11.91 -7.69
CA VAL A 302 4.41 -12.47 -6.61
C VAL A 302 5.17 -13.64 -6.01
N LYS A 303 5.36 -13.65 -4.70
CA LYS A 303 5.98 -14.78 -3.99
C LYS A 303 5.01 -15.95 -3.85
N PRO A 304 5.47 -17.19 -3.68
CA PRO A 304 4.60 -18.33 -3.40
C PRO A 304 3.65 -18.04 -2.25
N LYS A 305 2.34 -18.25 -2.46
CA LYS A 305 1.30 -17.89 -1.50
C LYS A 305 1.30 -18.77 -0.24
N GLN A 306 1.61 -20.07 -0.43
CA GLN A 306 1.63 -21.03 0.68
C GLN A 306 2.93 -20.89 1.48
N PRO A 307 2.88 -20.65 2.81
CA PRO A 307 4.08 -20.47 3.62
C PRO A 307 5.06 -21.64 3.55
N ARG A 308 4.55 -22.86 3.47
CA ARG A 308 5.39 -24.07 3.34
C ARG A 308 6.15 -24.08 2.02
N GLU A 309 5.48 -23.80 0.93
CA GLU A 309 6.08 -23.73 -0.40
C GLU A 309 7.14 -22.62 -0.48
N TYR A 310 6.81 -21.43 0.05
CA TYR A 310 7.76 -20.33 0.17
C TYR A 310 9.04 -20.73 0.91
N LEU A 311 8.92 -21.33 2.09
CA LEU A 311 10.05 -21.78 2.89
C LEU A 311 10.90 -22.85 2.16
N GLU A 312 10.25 -23.76 1.44
CA GLU A 312 10.95 -24.78 0.64
C GLU A 312 11.73 -24.16 -0.52
N GLN A 313 11.15 -23.19 -1.23
CA GLN A 313 11.82 -22.50 -2.34
C GLN A 313 13.00 -21.66 -1.85
N VAL A 314 12.82 -20.87 -0.77
CA VAL A 314 13.93 -20.12 -0.16
C VAL A 314 15.09 -21.04 0.22
N ARG A 315 14.80 -22.20 0.81
CA ARG A 315 15.83 -23.18 1.23
C ARG A 315 16.59 -23.75 0.04
N ARG A 316 15.93 -23.94 -1.11
CA ARG A 316 16.56 -24.45 -2.34
C ARG A 316 17.44 -23.42 -3.05
N GLY A 317 17.43 -22.17 -2.61
CA GLY A 317 18.19 -21.08 -3.22
C GLY A 317 17.46 -20.37 -4.35
N GLY A 318 16.12 -20.44 -4.34
CA GLY A 318 15.31 -19.86 -5.41
C GLY A 318 15.34 -20.72 -6.69
N GLY A 319 14.50 -20.44 -7.60
CA GLY A 319 14.30 -21.00 -8.92
C GLY A 319 12.96 -20.52 -9.40
N ALA A 320 12.88 -19.99 -10.60
CA ALA A 320 11.61 -19.62 -11.20
C ALA A 320 10.68 -20.83 -11.15
N GLY A 321 9.58 -20.71 -10.39
CA GLY A 321 8.52 -21.71 -10.44
C GLY A 321 8.00 -21.84 -11.87
N ALA A 322 7.39 -22.97 -12.21
CA ALA A 322 6.88 -23.33 -13.53
C ALA A 322 5.78 -22.39 -14.09
N GLY A 323 5.56 -21.21 -13.48
CA GLY A 323 4.56 -20.22 -13.83
C GLY A 323 5.09 -18.88 -14.37
N ALA A 324 6.40 -18.73 -14.63
CA ALA A 324 6.93 -17.52 -15.24
C ALA A 324 6.50 -17.43 -16.71
N THR A 325 5.36 -16.82 -16.99
CA THR A 325 4.87 -16.53 -18.33
C THR A 325 5.38 -15.15 -18.76
N GLY A 326 6.35 -15.13 -19.65
CA GLY A 326 6.84 -13.90 -20.30
C GLY A 326 8.36 -13.87 -20.37
N GLY A 327 8.89 -14.00 -21.58
CA GLY A 327 10.29 -14.10 -21.99
C GLY A 327 11.28 -13.19 -21.29
N ALA A 328 11.66 -13.54 -20.07
CA ALA A 328 12.88 -13.03 -19.47
C ALA A 328 14.04 -13.84 -20.07
N GLU A 329 14.76 -13.23 -21.00
CA GLU A 329 16.00 -13.83 -21.50
C GLU A 329 17.00 -14.00 -20.36
N ALA A 330 17.56 -15.18 -20.24
CA ALA A 330 18.60 -15.53 -19.29
C ALA A 330 19.87 -14.73 -19.62
N GLY A 331 20.05 -13.61 -18.99
CA GLY A 331 21.24 -12.81 -19.15
C GLY A 331 21.29 -11.73 -18.07
N GLY A 332 22.14 -11.94 -17.09
CA GLY A 332 22.46 -11.14 -15.88
C GLY A 332 22.21 -9.61 -15.86
N GLY A 333 21.06 -9.14 -16.30
CA GLY A 333 20.62 -7.77 -16.26
C GLY A 333 19.61 -7.53 -15.11
N PRO A 334 19.20 -6.28 -14.88
CA PRO A 334 18.28 -5.88 -13.81
C PRO A 334 16.92 -6.58 -13.84
N GLY A 335 16.48 -7.12 -14.97
CA GLY A 335 15.26 -7.94 -15.11
C GLY A 335 15.44 -9.44 -14.87
N ASP A 336 16.68 -9.88 -14.59
CA ASP A 336 16.98 -11.29 -14.32
C ASP A 336 16.40 -11.71 -12.98
N ILE A 337 15.43 -12.67 -13.04
CA ILE A 337 14.77 -13.26 -11.88
C ILE A 337 15.41 -14.60 -11.47
N THR A 338 16.53 -14.98 -12.12
CA THR A 338 17.25 -16.23 -11.82
C THR A 338 17.73 -16.22 -10.38
N GLY A 339 17.43 -17.28 -9.64
CA GLY A 339 17.82 -17.42 -8.24
C GLY A 339 16.89 -16.76 -7.23
N ALA A 340 15.88 -15.98 -7.64
CA ALA A 340 14.92 -15.40 -6.73
C ALA A 340 13.76 -16.36 -6.39
N VAL A 341 13.20 -16.20 -5.20
CA VAL A 341 11.97 -16.90 -4.78
C VAL A 341 10.78 -16.18 -5.40
N ILE A 342 10.34 -16.65 -6.57
CA ILE A 342 9.24 -16.03 -7.31
C ILE A 342 8.24 -17.13 -7.69
N GLY A 343 6.96 -16.93 -7.32
CA GLY A 343 5.84 -17.76 -7.78
C GLY A 343 5.37 -17.32 -9.17
N GLU A 344 5.21 -16.00 -9.37
CA GLU A 344 4.79 -15.41 -10.64
C GLU A 344 5.62 -14.16 -10.93
N ALA A 345 5.96 -13.94 -12.18
CA ALA A 345 6.60 -12.70 -12.64
C ALA A 345 6.07 -12.30 -14.01
N SER A 346 5.84 -11.01 -14.23
CA SER A 346 5.42 -10.46 -15.51
C SER A 346 5.88 -9.02 -15.66
N PHE A 347 6.13 -8.60 -16.91
CA PHE A 347 6.29 -7.19 -17.23
C PHE A 347 4.93 -6.56 -17.53
N ILE A 348 4.73 -5.33 -17.06
CA ILE A 348 3.53 -4.57 -17.41
C ILE A 348 3.60 -4.20 -18.89
N PRO A 349 2.62 -4.58 -19.72
CA PRO A 349 2.59 -4.16 -21.12
C PRO A 349 2.55 -2.63 -21.24
N LEU A 350 3.26 -2.07 -22.21
CA LEU A 350 3.31 -0.60 -22.42
C LEU A 350 1.93 0.04 -22.55
N ARG A 351 1.00 -0.66 -23.23
CA ARG A 351 -0.38 -0.19 -23.43
C ARG A 351 -1.17 -0.08 -22.12
N ASP A 352 -0.81 -0.86 -21.10
CA ASP A 352 -1.52 -0.94 -19.81
C ASP A 352 -0.92 0.04 -18.77
N LEU A 353 0.29 0.58 -19.01
CA LEU A 353 0.95 1.49 -18.07
C LEU A 353 0.14 2.75 -17.75
N PRO A 354 -0.58 3.38 -18.69
CA PRO A 354 -1.45 4.51 -18.35
C PRO A 354 -2.50 4.14 -17.31
N PHE A 355 -3.20 3.01 -17.51
CA PHE A 355 -4.20 2.53 -16.57
C PHE A 355 -3.58 2.18 -15.22
N GLU A 356 -2.47 1.46 -15.21
CA GLU A 356 -1.74 1.05 -14.00
C GLU A 356 -1.29 2.24 -13.15
N PHE A 357 -0.83 3.32 -13.79
CA PHE A 357 -0.51 4.56 -13.10
C PHE A 357 -1.77 5.22 -12.54
N MET A 358 -2.81 5.38 -13.36
CA MET A 358 -4.03 6.08 -12.98
C MET A 358 -4.83 5.32 -11.91
N LEU A 359 -4.79 3.98 -11.91
CA LEU A 359 -5.40 3.14 -10.88
C LEU A 359 -4.88 3.51 -9.47
N ASN A 360 -3.63 3.92 -9.38
CA ASN A 360 -2.99 4.35 -8.14
C ASN A 360 -3.14 5.87 -7.92
N ALA A 361 -2.72 6.68 -8.88
CA ALA A 361 -2.59 8.12 -8.70
C ALA A 361 -3.93 8.85 -8.50
N LEU A 362 -5.01 8.37 -9.14
CA LEU A 362 -6.34 8.94 -8.99
C LEU A 362 -7.01 8.62 -7.64
N ARG A 363 -6.40 7.78 -6.80
CA ARG A 363 -6.85 7.60 -5.42
C ARG A 363 -6.52 8.81 -4.55
N LEU A 364 -5.48 9.58 -4.93
CA LEU A 364 -5.07 10.77 -4.18
C LEU A 364 -6.03 11.93 -4.41
N ASN A 365 -6.49 12.57 -3.34
CA ASN A 365 -7.33 13.77 -3.42
C ASN A 365 -6.59 14.95 -4.08
N GLU A 366 -5.26 14.99 -3.96
CA GLU A 366 -4.40 15.96 -4.61
C GLU A 366 -4.10 15.61 -6.07
N GLY A 367 -4.44 14.35 -6.48
CA GLY A 367 -4.16 13.82 -7.80
C GLY A 367 -2.67 13.68 -8.10
N PHE A 368 -2.28 13.94 -9.34
CA PHE A 368 -0.91 13.78 -9.83
C PHE A 368 -0.51 14.93 -10.76
N ARG A 369 0.78 15.14 -10.94
CA ARG A 369 1.33 16.08 -11.93
C ARG A 369 1.78 15.32 -13.17
N GLY A 370 1.67 15.95 -14.35
CA GLY A 370 2.11 15.33 -15.61
C GLY A 370 3.57 14.87 -15.59
N ARG A 371 4.45 15.60 -14.90
CA ARG A 371 5.84 15.20 -14.70
C ARG A 371 5.98 13.90 -13.91
N ASP A 372 5.10 13.64 -12.94
CA ASP A 372 5.14 12.43 -12.12
C ASP A 372 4.73 11.21 -12.96
N TYR A 373 3.73 11.39 -13.85
CA TYR A 373 3.38 10.38 -14.84
C TYR A 373 4.57 10.03 -15.74
N CYS A 374 5.19 11.04 -16.36
CA CYS A 374 6.35 10.81 -17.24
C CYS A 374 7.51 10.13 -16.50
N LEU A 375 7.83 10.60 -15.28
CA LEU A 375 8.92 10.06 -14.49
C LEU A 375 8.69 8.59 -14.10
N ARG A 376 7.47 8.23 -13.72
CA ARG A 376 7.15 6.92 -13.18
C ARG A 376 6.83 5.88 -14.25
N THR A 377 6.29 6.31 -15.39
CA THR A 377 5.95 5.39 -16.49
C THR A 377 7.00 5.39 -17.60
N GLY A 378 7.80 6.44 -17.73
CA GLY A 378 8.68 6.66 -18.88
C GLY A 378 7.93 7.08 -20.17
N LEU A 379 6.61 7.25 -20.11
CA LEU A 379 5.78 7.65 -21.22
C LEU A 379 5.64 9.18 -21.29
N ALA A 380 5.48 9.72 -22.50
CA ALA A 380 5.14 11.12 -22.68
C ALA A 380 3.70 11.39 -22.23
N LEU A 381 3.41 12.60 -21.74
CA LEU A 381 2.08 12.98 -21.26
C LEU A 381 1.02 12.91 -22.37
N ASP A 382 1.41 13.17 -23.62
CA ASP A 382 0.54 13.09 -24.79
C ASP A 382 -0.16 11.74 -24.95
N SER A 383 0.45 10.67 -24.41
CA SER A 383 -0.14 9.33 -24.43
C SER A 383 -1.46 9.20 -23.66
N VAL A 384 -1.77 10.16 -22.76
CA VAL A 384 -3.00 10.18 -21.94
C VAL A 384 -3.80 11.46 -22.09
N GLU A 385 -3.32 12.44 -22.88
CA GLU A 385 -3.93 13.77 -22.95
C GLU A 385 -5.41 13.74 -23.39
N ALA A 386 -5.75 12.93 -24.39
CA ALA A 386 -7.13 12.79 -24.85
C ALA A 386 -8.04 12.22 -23.75
N LYS A 387 -7.56 11.25 -22.97
CA LYS A 387 -8.29 10.63 -21.86
C LYS A 387 -8.43 11.55 -20.66
N LEU A 388 -7.43 12.39 -20.41
CA LEU A 388 -7.52 13.46 -19.41
C LEU A 388 -8.56 14.49 -19.80
N ALA A 389 -8.58 14.95 -21.05
CA ALA A 389 -9.59 15.87 -21.56
C ALA A 389 -11.01 15.26 -21.51
N GLU A 390 -11.15 13.97 -21.80
CA GLU A 390 -12.42 13.25 -21.62
C GLU A 390 -12.89 13.28 -20.16
N GLY A 391 -11.99 12.97 -19.22
CA GLY A 391 -12.31 13.01 -17.78
C GLY A 391 -12.72 14.42 -17.31
N GLU A 392 -12.05 15.46 -17.80
CA GLU A 392 -12.42 16.87 -17.56
C GLU A 392 -13.79 17.19 -18.17
N GLY A 393 -14.04 16.79 -19.43
CA GLY A 393 -15.31 17.01 -20.12
C GLY A 393 -16.49 16.33 -19.44
N ARG A 394 -16.28 15.19 -18.78
CA ARG A 394 -17.26 14.48 -17.94
C ARG A 394 -17.40 15.06 -16.52
N GLY A 395 -16.61 16.06 -16.16
CA GLY A 395 -16.60 16.65 -14.82
C GLY A 395 -16.03 15.73 -13.73
N LEU A 396 -15.33 14.66 -14.12
CA LEU A 396 -14.72 13.71 -13.18
C LEU A 396 -13.30 14.13 -12.76
N LEU A 397 -12.60 14.86 -13.63
CA LEU A 397 -11.28 15.45 -13.38
C LEU A 397 -11.37 16.97 -13.43
N GLU A 398 -10.47 17.61 -12.71
CA GLU A 398 -10.19 19.03 -12.86
C GLU A 398 -8.67 19.25 -12.88
N ARG A 399 -8.26 20.23 -13.67
CA ARG A 399 -6.86 20.67 -13.69
C ARG A 399 -6.68 21.86 -12.76
N GLN A 400 -5.81 21.74 -11.78
CA GLN A 400 -5.41 22.81 -10.88
C GLN A 400 -3.90 23.04 -11.00
N ALA A 401 -3.51 24.17 -11.59
CA ALA A 401 -2.12 24.45 -11.96
C ALA A 401 -1.55 23.35 -12.87
N GLU A 402 -0.56 22.61 -12.40
CA GLU A 402 0.10 21.51 -13.14
C GLU A 402 -0.40 20.11 -12.73
N ALA A 403 -1.39 20.03 -11.85
CA ALA A 403 -1.92 18.76 -11.34
C ALA A 403 -3.33 18.49 -11.89
N TRP A 404 -3.61 17.22 -12.19
CA TRP A 404 -4.94 16.68 -12.42
C TRP A 404 -5.39 15.99 -11.16
N ARG A 405 -6.58 16.33 -10.68
CA ARG A 405 -7.17 15.71 -9.49
C ARG A 405 -8.62 15.30 -9.73
N PRO A 406 -9.09 14.24 -9.09
CA PRO A 406 -10.51 13.90 -9.11
C PRO A 406 -11.35 15.00 -8.48
N THR A 407 -12.44 15.39 -9.14
CA THR A 407 -13.48 16.24 -8.55
C THR A 407 -14.22 15.49 -7.44
N GLU A 408 -15.17 16.13 -6.76
CA GLU A 408 -16.05 15.40 -5.84
C GLU A 408 -16.81 14.28 -6.55
N LEU A 409 -17.33 14.56 -7.76
CA LEU A 409 -17.98 13.59 -8.61
C LEU A 409 -17.01 12.48 -9.03
N GLY A 410 -15.77 12.83 -9.41
CA GLY A 410 -14.75 11.87 -9.80
C GLY A 410 -14.33 10.93 -8.66
N ARG A 411 -14.29 11.42 -7.41
CA ARG A 411 -14.05 10.57 -6.23
C ARG A 411 -15.21 9.60 -5.98
N ARG A 412 -16.44 10.05 -6.20
CA ARG A 412 -17.63 9.22 -6.06
C ARG A 412 -17.70 8.12 -7.12
N PHE A 413 -17.27 8.42 -8.35
CA PHE A 413 -17.24 7.49 -9.48
C PHE A 413 -15.79 7.16 -9.90
N LEU A 414 -14.97 6.84 -8.89
CA LEU A 414 -13.53 6.65 -9.13
C LEU A 414 -13.23 5.49 -10.07
N ASN A 415 -13.97 4.39 -9.97
CA ASN A 415 -13.78 3.24 -10.85
C ASN A 415 -14.09 3.59 -12.31
N ASP A 416 -15.16 4.36 -12.56
CA ASP A 416 -15.51 4.85 -13.91
C ASP A 416 -14.47 5.80 -14.46
N LEU A 417 -13.92 6.68 -13.59
CA LEU A 417 -12.83 7.57 -13.96
C LEU A 417 -11.56 6.78 -14.30
N GLN A 418 -11.19 5.80 -13.48
CA GLN A 418 -10.02 4.95 -13.74
C GLN A 418 -10.20 4.12 -15.02
N ALA A 419 -11.42 3.58 -15.26
CA ALA A 419 -11.73 2.81 -16.45
C ALA A 419 -11.56 3.60 -17.77
N THR A 420 -11.65 4.94 -17.75
CA THR A 420 -11.35 5.80 -18.90
C THR A 420 -9.94 5.54 -19.44
N PHE A 421 -8.99 5.11 -18.59
CA PHE A 421 -7.59 4.89 -18.96
C PHE A 421 -7.28 3.45 -19.39
N LEU A 422 -8.24 2.53 -19.38
CA LEU A 422 -8.05 1.19 -19.91
C LEU A 422 -7.60 1.23 -21.38
N ALA A 423 -6.69 0.35 -21.73
CA ALA A 423 -6.35 0.15 -23.14
C ALA A 423 -7.61 -0.36 -23.88
N PRO A 424 -7.83 0.07 -25.13
CA PRO A 424 -8.86 -0.56 -25.94
C PRO A 424 -8.57 -2.05 -26.09
N ASP A 425 -9.64 -2.86 -26.11
CA ASP A 425 -9.49 -4.29 -26.38
C ASP A 425 -8.69 -4.50 -27.66
N ALA A 426 -7.75 -5.43 -27.62
CA ALA A 426 -7.04 -5.83 -28.83
C ALA A 426 -8.03 -6.66 -29.68
N ASP A 427 -8.42 -6.11 -30.83
CA ASP A 427 -9.20 -6.79 -31.86
C ASP A 427 -8.47 -8.07 -32.34
#